data_61ef8441dccc05e9c4b238dcf9ad43ea
#
_entry.id   61ef8441dccc05e9c4b238dcf9ad43ea
#
_cell.length_a   1.000
_cell.length_b   1.000
_cell.length_c   1.000
_cell.angle_alpha   90.00
_cell.angle_beta   90.00
_cell.angle_gamma   90.00
#
_symmetry.space_group_name_H-M   'P 1'
#
loop_
_entity.id
_entity.type
_entity.pdbx_description
1 polymer ?
#
loop_
_entity_poly.entity_id
_entity_poly.type
_entity_poly.pdbx_seq_one_letter_code
_entity_poly.pdbx_strand_id
1 'polypeptide(L)'
;IYVCYYYENDEIEIIASGTIIIEPKIIHSGKNVGHIEDIVVHPKHQGKGLSTKIVKYLKDYGLKNNCYKIILDCDKNIKKVYEKNDFYEKDIQMVYYK
;
A
#
# COMPACT_ATOMS: atom_id res chain seq x y z
N ILE A 1 0.07 6.27 12.91
CA ILE A 1 0.41 4.85 13.11
C ILE A 1 1.08 4.31 11.85
N TYR A 2 2.09 3.54 12.04
CA TYR A 2 2.97 3.06 10.98
C TYR A 2 3.04 1.53 11.05
N VAL A 3 2.58 0.84 10.02
CA VAL A 3 2.54 -0.63 10.01
C VAL A 3 3.26 -1.15 8.79
N CYS A 4 4.19 -2.06 8.99
CA CYS A 4 4.93 -2.71 7.92
C CYS A 4 4.58 -4.19 7.89
N TYR A 5 4.30 -4.70 6.71
CA TYR A 5 4.02 -6.11 6.49
C TYR A 5 5.04 -6.69 5.53
N TYR A 6 5.48 -7.93 5.77
CA TYR A 6 6.47 -8.56 4.91
C TYR A 6 6.21 -10.07 4.79
N TYR A 7 6.75 -10.64 3.72
CA TYR A 7 6.78 -12.09 3.51
C TYR A 7 8.20 -12.60 3.63
N GLU A 8 8.35 -13.77 4.23
CA GLU A 8 9.63 -14.47 4.32
C GLU A 8 9.54 -15.79 3.57
N ASN A 9 10.67 -16.27 3.07
CA ASN A 9 10.77 -17.62 2.53
C ASN A 9 11.25 -18.57 3.63
N ASP A 10 11.44 -19.87 3.29
CA ASP A 10 11.85 -20.89 4.26
C ASP A 10 13.26 -20.65 4.83
N GLU A 11 14.06 -19.82 4.19
CA GLU A 11 15.39 -19.45 4.64
C GLU A 11 15.39 -18.20 5.52
N ILE A 12 14.20 -17.73 5.91
CA ILE A 12 13.99 -16.52 6.71
C ILE A 12 14.57 -15.28 6.00
N GLU A 13 14.40 -15.24 4.71
CA GLU A 13 14.77 -14.10 3.88
C GLU A 13 13.53 -13.28 3.55
N ILE A 14 13.58 -11.97 3.76
CA ILE A 14 12.47 -11.09 3.41
C ILE A 14 12.41 -10.94 1.89
N ILE A 15 11.34 -11.43 1.29
CA ILE A 15 11.17 -11.42 -0.17
C ILE A 15 10.22 -10.34 -0.67
N ALA A 16 9.42 -9.77 0.21
CA ALA A 16 8.52 -8.69 -0.15
C ALA A 16 8.08 -7.93 1.10
N SER A 17 7.84 -6.64 0.96
CA SER A 17 7.36 -5.80 2.08
C SER A 17 6.50 -4.65 1.58
N GLY A 18 5.76 -4.05 2.50
CA GLY A 18 4.98 -2.87 2.23
C GLY A 18 4.56 -2.21 3.53
N THR A 19 4.19 -0.94 3.46
CA THR A 19 3.89 -0.13 4.64
C THR A 19 2.57 0.60 4.44
N ILE A 20 1.81 0.75 5.51
CA ILE A 20 0.67 1.67 5.55
C ILE A 20 0.88 2.66 6.69
N ILE A 21 0.69 3.93 6.41
CA ILE A 21 0.71 5.01 7.39
C ILE A 21 -0.73 5.45 7.59
N ILE A 22 -1.21 5.41 8.82
CA ILE A 22 -2.59 5.78 9.14
C ILE A 22 -2.60 7.17 9.73
N GLU A 23 -3.24 8.10 9.03
CA GLU A 23 -3.31 9.49 9.38
C GLU A 23 -4.71 9.86 9.86
N PRO A 24 -4.87 10.32 11.13
CA PRO A 24 -6.18 10.80 11.60
C PRO A 24 -6.55 12.13 10.93
N LYS A 25 -7.81 12.26 10.58
CA LYS A 25 -8.37 13.50 10.03
C LYS A 25 -9.46 14.05 10.94
N ILE A 26 -9.40 15.31 11.27
CA ILE A 26 -10.42 15.97 12.10
C ILE A 26 -11.73 16.08 11.33
N ILE A 27 -11.66 16.45 10.06
CA ILE A 27 -12.84 16.44 9.18
C ILE A 27 -13.24 14.97 8.94
N HIS A 28 -14.36 14.62 8.51
CA HIS A 28 -14.87 13.25 8.35
C HIS A 28 -15.09 12.53 9.70
N SER A 29 -15.48 13.28 10.75
CA SER A 29 -15.87 12.72 12.05
C SER A 29 -14.78 11.85 12.70
N GLY A 30 -13.52 12.27 12.54
CA GLY A 30 -12.40 11.58 13.17
C GLY A 30 -11.96 10.30 12.47
N LYS A 31 -12.44 10.05 11.26
CA LYS A 31 -11.97 8.91 10.48
C LYS A 31 -10.55 9.13 9.98
N ASN A 32 -9.88 8.03 9.65
CA ASN A 32 -8.49 8.06 9.23
C ASN A 32 -8.35 7.96 7.71
N VAL A 33 -7.20 8.36 7.22
CA VAL A 33 -6.75 8.10 5.83
C VAL A 33 -5.55 7.18 5.90
N GLY A 34 -5.55 6.12 5.11
CA GLY A 34 -4.40 5.24 5.01
C GLY A 34 -3.54 5.61 3.79
N HIS A 35 -2.22 5.65 3.98
CA HIS A 35 -1.26 5.90 2.90
C HIS A 35 -0.39 4.66 2.73
N ILE A 36 -0.51 3.99 1.59
CA ILE A 36 0.34 2.83 1.30
C ILE A 36 1.63 3.33 0.66
N GLU A 37 2.75 2.88 1.23
CA GLU A 37 4.09 3.32 0.86
C GLU A 37 5.02 2.12 0.72
N ASP A 38 6.07 2.28 -0.08
CA ASP A 38 7.23 1.39 -0.10
C ASP A 38 6.89 -0.10 -0.34
N ILE A 39 6.06 -0.36 -1.34
CA ILE A 39 5.80 -1.74 -1.77
C ILE A 39 7.02 -2.23 -2.55
N VAL A 40 7.68 -3.24 -2.02
CA VAL A 40 8.92 -3.80 -2.59
C VAL A 40 8.82 -5.31 -2.68
N VAL A 41 9.21 -5.86 -3.82
CA VAL A 41 9.32 -7.31 -4.00
C VAL A 41 10.73 -7.61 -4.48
N HIS A 42 11.40 -8.57 -3.83
CA HIS A 42 12.74 -8.98 -4.22
C HIS A 42 12.74 -9.40 -5.70
N PRO A 43 13.73 -8.99 -6.51
CA PRO A 43 13.74 -9.25 -7.94
C PRO A 43 13.55 -10.73 -8.33
N LYS A 44 14.07 -11.65 -7.54
CA LYS A 44 13.93 -13.09 -7.79
C LYS A 44 12.53 -13.62 -7.54
N HIS A 45 11.68 -12.85 -6.89
CA HIS A 45 10.32 -13.25 -6.49
C HIS A 45 9.23 -12.42 -7.14
N GLN A 46 9.57 -11.58 -8.10
CA GLN A 46 8.59 -10.82 -8.87
C GLN A 46 7.79 -11.76 -9.78
N GLY A 47 6.58 -11.34 -10.14
CA GLY A 47 5.72 -12.15 -10.99
C GLY A 47 4.95 -13.25 -10.27
N LYS A 48 5.05 -13.33 -8.94
CA LYS A 48 4.34 -14.35 -8.13
C LYS A 48 3.10 -13.81 -7.43
N GLY A 49 2.71 -12.58 -7.73
CA GLY A 49 1.52 -11.96 -7.12
C GLY A 49 1.73 -11.46 -5.69
N LEU A 50 2.98 -11.34 -5.22
CA LEU A 50 3.26 -10.88 -3.85
C LEU A 50 2.83 -9.44 -3.63
N SER A 51 3.05 -8.55 -4.59
CA SER A 51 2.60 -7.16 -4.49
C SER A 51 1.10 -7.09 -4.26
N THR A 52 0.34 -7.86 -5.02
CA THR A 52 -1.13 -7.89 -4.89
C THR A 52 -1.55 -8.35 -3.50
N LYS A 53 -0.87 -9.37 -2.95
CA LYS A 53 -1.17 -9.88 -1.61
C LYS A 53 -0.85 -8.86 -0.52
N ILE A 54 0.28 -8.19 -0.63
CA ILE A 54 0.69 -7.17 0.34
C ILE A 54 -0.29 -5.99 0.30
N VAL A 55 -0.63 -5.51 -0.87
CA VAL A 55 -1.57 -4.40 -1.02
C VAL A 55 -2.93 -4.76 -0.43
N LYS A 56 -3.40 -5.99 -0.69
CA LYS A 56 -4.67 -6.46 -0.10
C LYS A 56 -4.61 -6.45 1.42
N TYR A 57 -3.53 -6.97 2.00
CA TYR A 57 -3.37 -6.99 3.44
C TYR A 57 -3.37 -5.59 4.04
N LEU A 58 -2.60 -4.68 3.44
CA LEU A 58 -2.50 -3.30 3.95
C LEU A 58 -3.83 -2.56 3.81
N LYS A 59 -4.53 -2.75 2.70
CA LYS A 59 -5.84 -2.17 2.50
C LYS A 59 -6.82 -2.65 3.57
N ASP A 60 -6.89 -3.96 3.79
CA ASP A 60 -7.78 -4.54 4.79
C ASP A 60 -7.44 -4.04 6.20
N TYR A 61 -6.15 -3.93 6.51
CA TYR A 61 -5.71 -3.39 7.79
C TYR A 61 -6.17 -1.93 7.97
N GLY A 62 -6.03 -1.11 6.94
CA GLY A 62 -6.49 0.28 6.99
C GLY A 62 -7.99 0.37 7.23
N LEU A 63 -8.77 -0.44 6.53
CA LEU A 63 -10.22 -0.45 6.69
C LEU A 63 -10.63 -0.86 8.11
N LYS A 64 -9.93 -1.84 8.69
CA LYS A 64 -10.18 -2.25 10.09
C LYS A 64 -9.81 -1.17 11.10
N ASN A 65 -8.94 -0.25 10.72
CA ASN A 65 -8.49 0.84 11.57
C ASN A 65 -9.18 2.16 11.22
N ASN A 66 -10.41 2.07 10.80
CA ASN A 66 -11.30 3.22 10.59
C ASN A 66 -10.85 4.19 9.49
N CYS A 67 -10.17 3.70 8.47
CA CYS A 67 -9.85 4.51 7.31
C CYS A 67 -11.07 4.61 6.38
N TYR A 68 -11.45 5.84 6.01
CA TYR A 68 -12.54 6.01 5.04
C TYR A 68 -12.03 5.95 3.61
N LYS A 69 -10.72 6.09 3.43
CA LYS A 69 -10.07 5.86 2.14
C LYS A 69 -8.62 5.44 2.34
N ILE A 70 -8.09 4.75 1.35
CA ILE A 70 -6.70 4.34 1.29
C ILE A 70 -6.14 4.90 -0.02
N ILE A 71 -5.03 5.61 0.04
CA ILE A 71 -4.42 6.21 -1.14
C ILE A 71 -2.99 5.73 -1.32
N LEU A 72 -2.51 5.79 -2.54
CA LEU A 72 -1.12 5.50 -2.89
C LEU A 72 -0.77 6.18 -4.21
N ASP A 73 0.51 6.33 -4.44
CA ASP A 73 1.03 6.77 -5.73
C ASP A 73 1.70 5.60 -6.41
N CYS A 74 1.61 5.53 -7.72
CA CYS A 74 2.26 4.48 -8.47
C CYS A 74 2.59 4.94 -9.89
N ASP A 75 3.52 4.22 -10.52
CA ASP A 75 3.83 4.41 -11.92
C ASP A 75 2.68 3.87 -12.76
N LYS A 76 2.43 4.49 -13.90
CA LYS A 76 1.39 4.04 -14.83
C LYS A 76 1.57 2.58 -15.25
N ASN A 77 2.82 2.13 -15.32
CA ASN A 77 3.13 0.77 -15.76
C ASN A 77 2.70 -0.32 -14.79
N ILE A 78 2.49 0.03 -13.52
CA ILE A 78 2.16 -0.95 -12.47
C ILE A 78 0.78 -0.72 -11.86
N LYS A 79 -0.01 0.19 -12.37
CA LYS A 79 -1.31 0.49 -11.79
C LYS A 79 -2.25 -0.71 -11.78
N LYS A 80 -2.08 -1.67 -12.69
CA LYS A 80 -2.89 -2.89 -12.73
C LYS A 80 -2.78 -3.71 -11.46
N VAL A 81 -1.63 -3.67 -10.78
CA VAL A 81 -1.45 -4.34 -9.49
C VAL A 81 -2.45 -3.82 -8.48
N TYR A 82 -2.66 -2.51 -8.48
CA TYR A 82 -3.56 -1.86 -7.54
C TYR A 82 -5.02 -1.99 -7.97
N GLU A 83 -5.28 -1.95 -9.28
CA GLU A 83 -6.63 -2.15 -9.81
C GLU A 83 -7.18 -3.54 -9.45
N LYS A 84 -6.33 -4.54 -9.30
CA LYS A 84 -6.74 -5.87 -8.83
C LYS A 84 -7.28 -5.85 -7.39
N ASN A 85 -6.95 -4.82 -6.63
CA ASN A 85 -7.44 -4.62 -5.27
C ASN A 85 -8.48 -3.50 -5.21
N ASP A 86 -9.14 -3.21 -6.31
CA ASP A 86 -10.23 -2.25 -6.42
C ASP A 86 -9.80 -0.80 -6.23
N PHE A 87 -8.53 -0.50 -6.37
CA PHE A 87 -8.07 0.87 -6.46
C PHE A 87 -8.36 1.42 -7.84
N TYR A 88 -8.58 2.71 -7.94
CA TYR A 88 -8.74 3.38 -9.22
C TYR A 88 -8.02 4.72 -9.20
N GLU A 89 -7.64 5.17 -10.39
CA GLU A 89 -6.93 6.43 -10.58
C GLU A 89 -7.86 7.59 -10.25
N LYS A 90 -7.40 8.55 -9.45
CA LYS A 90 -8.23 9.67 -9.07
C LYS A 90 -7.57 11.03 -9.26
N ASP A 91 -6.49 11.30 -8.54
CA ASP A 91 -5.88 12.62 -8.53
C ASP A 91 -4.49 12.61 -9.16
N ILE A 92 -3.92 13.77 -9.32
CA ILE A 92 -2.58 13.94 -9.90
C ILE A 92 -1.60 14.27 -8.78
N GLN A 93 -0.49 13.57 -8.75
CA GLN A 93 0.60 13.92 -7.85
C GLN A 93 1.33 15.14 -8.41
N MET A 94 1.53 16.13 -7.56
CA MET A 94 2.34 17.31 -7.88
C MET A 94 3.59 17.26 -7.03
N VAL A 95 4.74 17.60 -7.59
CA VAL A 95 6.01 17.52 -6.87
C VAL A 95 6.85 18.78 -7.10
N TYR A 96 7.52 19.20 -6.05
CA TYR A 96 8.54 20.23 -6.12
C TYR A 96 9.83 19.63 -5.58
N TYR A 97 10.86 19.60 -6.39
CA TYR A 97 12.19 19.15 -5.95
C TYR A 97 13.01 20.34 -5.50
N LYS A 98 13.74 20.12 -4.44
CA LYS A 98 14.65 21.10 -3.87
C LYS A 98 15.87 21.34 -4.76
#